data_d94f9e1dbee1469d2fe98985b6008873
#
_entry.id   d94f9e1dbee1469d2fe98985b6008873
#
_cell.length_a   1.000
_cell.length_b   1.000
_cell.length_c   1.000
_cell.angle_alpha   90.00
_cell.angle_beta   90.00
_cell.angle_gamma   90.00
#
_symmetry.space_group_name_H-M   'P 1'
#
loop_
_entity.id
_entity.type
_entity.pdbx_description
1 polymer ?
#
loop_
_entity_poly.entity_id
_entity_poly.type
_entity_poly.pdbx_seq_one_letter_code
_entity_poly.pdbx_strand_id
1 'polypeptide(L)'
;MPVLHIAAALSEVAPRRAPRAAPRRSRWRTLTLVVALTTATPGVANEPAPDDTPDLSAYWTRERKAVALNAGIVGAVGLYGFTMWGWGETGFEARSEGWFGRDTRHGGADKLGHAYTGSVATALGAALYRRWGYDEAHAARLGALSGVLLTTAVEVGDGFSPKHKFSWEDQVSNLAGVGFEYLRLRHARLRERMHFRWEYFPSPAVRHGRHEDITTDYSGSRWLLAFPLRAWGLGDSSLKWFELQVGYGTRGFARRDERYFDAARRHPFVGIGIHIPLVLERFGAGAGTRRVFEHIQIPGTALPLPP
;
A
#
# COMPACT_ATOMS: atom_id res chain seq x y z
N MET A 1 60.02 46.24 -5.48
CA MET A 1 59.72 47.63 -5.89
C MET A 1 59.49 47.65 -7.41
N PRO A 2 58.55 48.44 -7.95
CA PRO A 2 57.35 49.08 -7.36
C PRO A 2 56.04 48.46 -7.93
N VAL A 3 55.01 48.35 -7.19
CA VAL A 3 53.80 49.18 -6.98
C VAL A 3 53.44 50.07 -8.20
N LEU A 4 52.31 49.76 -8.84
CA LEU A 4 51.36 50.80 -9.26
C LEU A 4 49.94 50.30 -9.32
N HIS A 5 49.05 51.05 -8.69
CA HIS A 5 47.62 51.03 -8.66
C HIS A 5 47.04 51.28 -10.07
N ILE A 6 45.90 50.66 -10.40
CA ILE A 6 44.76 51.33 -11.06
C ILE A 6 43.47 50.79 -10.44
N ALA A 7 42.79 51.68 -9.75
CA ALA A 7 41.43 51.53 -9.27
C ALA A 7 40.47 52.05 -10.33
N ALA A 8 39.23 51.62 -10.22
CA ALA A 8 37.97 52.17 -10.73
C ALA A 8 37.40 51.58 -12.02
N ALA A 9 36.34 50.80 -11.89
CA ALA A 9 35.02 51.30 -12.23
C ALA A 9 33.98 50.28 -11.78
N LEU A 10 33.34 50.60 -10.68
CA LEU A 10 32.06 50.00 -10.25
C LEU A 10 30.98 50.41 -11.25
N SER A 11 30.33 49.44 -11.87
CA SER A 11 28.96 49.62 -12.34
C SER A 11 28.11 48.52 -11.70
N GLU A 12 27.32 48.93 -10.74
CA GLU A 12 26.25 48.18 -10.12
C GLU A 12 25.29 47.66 -11.19
N VAL A 13 25.27 46.35 -11.40
CA VAL A 13 24.12 45.68 -12.04
C VAL A 13 23.32 45.04 -10.93
N ALA A 14 22.25 45.70 -10.52
CA ALA A 14 21.26 45.15 -9.61
C ALA A 14 20.68 43.83 -10.15
N PRO A 15 20.55 42.78 -9.36
CA PRO A 15 19.95 41.57 -9.80
C PRO A 15 18.47 41.80 -10.10
N ARG A 16 18.09 41.62 -11.37
CA ARG A 16 16.69 41.60 -11.80
C ARG A 16 15.94 40.54 -11.00
N ARG A 17 15.04 40.95 -10.12
CA ARG A 17 14.08 40.07 -9.46
C ARG A 17 13.25 39.36 -10.52
N ALA A 18 13.39 38.04 -10.60
CA ALA A 18 12.49 37.19 -11.36
C ALA A 18 11.06 37.40 -10.81
N PRO A 19 10.03 37.41 -11.68
CA PRO A 19 8.65 37.57 -11.25
C PRO A 19 8.27 36.41 -10.33
N ARG A 20 7.77 36.73 -9.13
CA ARG A 20 7.17 35.78 -8.21
C ARG A 20 6.00 35.11 -8.93
N ALA A 21 6.15 33.83 -9.27
CA ALA A 21 5.06 33.00 -9.70
C ALA A 21 3.98 33.00 -8.58
N ALA A 22 2.78 33.39 -8.92
CA ALA A 22 1.64 33.33 -8.03
C ALA A 22 1.46 31.90 -7.51
N PRO A 23 1.06 31.70 -6.25
CA PRO A 23 0.82 30.37 -5.72
C PRO A 23 -0.30 29.72 -6.53
N ARG A 24 0.01 28.69 -7.30
CA ARG A 24 -0.98 27.80 -7.88
C ARG A 24 -1.75 27.22 -6.70
N ARG A 25 -3.00 27.63 -6.52
CA ARG A 25 -3.94 26.98 -5.60
C ARG A 25 -4.03 25.51 -6.02
N SER A 26 -3.40 24.63 -5.27
CA SER A 26 -3.56 23.21 -5.41
C SER A 26 -5.03 22.90 -5.12
N ARG A 27 -5.77 22.50 -6.15
CA ARG A 27 -7.08 21.89 -5.96
C ARG A 27 -6.80 20.51 -5.40
N TRP A 28 -6.88 20.40 -4.10
CA TRP A 28 -6.91 19.12 -3.39
C TRP A 28 -8.09 18.32 -3.93
N ARG A 29 -7.88 17.51 -4.94
CA ARG A 29 -8.75 16.40 -5.27
C ARG A 29 -8.29 15.24 -4.40
N THR A 30 -8.67 15.30 -3.15
CA THR A 30 -8.61 14.15 -2.25
C THR A 30 -9.51 13.08 -2.86
N LEU A 31 -8.94 12.11 -3.55
CA LEU A 31 -9.62 10.87 -3.85
C LEU A 31 -9.67 10.10 -2.53
N THR A 32 -10.64 10.47 -1.69
CA THR A 32 -11.01 9.70 -0.52
C THR A 32 -11.60 8.40 -1.05
N LEU A 33 -10.83 7.33 -0.98
CA LEU A 33 -11.35 5.97 -1.11
C LEU A 33 -12.25 5.76 0.11
N VAL A 34 -13.50 6.20 -0.01
CA VAL A 34 -14.53 5.96 1.00
C VAL A 34 -14.87 4.48 0.89
N VAL A 35 -14.26 3.67 1.73
CA VAL A 35 -14.82 2.38 2.10
C VAL A 35 -16.06 2.70 2.94
N ALA A 36 -17.19 2.86 2.28
CA ALA A 36 -18.49 3.02 2.94
C ALA A 36 -18.82 1.73 3.68
N LEU A 37 -18.46 1.67 4.95
CA LEU A 37 -19.07 0.77 5.93
C LEU A 37 -20.48 1.30 6.17
N THR A 38 -21.47 0.79 5.41
CA THR A 38 -22.88 1.04 5.69
C THR A 38 -23.24 0.42 7.03
N THR A 39 -23.29 1.23 8.08
CA THR A 39 -23.97 0.90 9.33
C THR A 39 -25.48 1.02 9.05
N ALA A 40 -26.19 -0.11 9.06
CA ALA A 40 -27.63 -0.12 9.00
C ALA A 40 -28.18 0.47 10.31
N THR A 41 -28.82 1.63 10.22
CA THR A 41 -29.71 2.14 11.28
C THR A 41 -31.07 1.42 11.18
N PRO A 42 -31.69 1.01 12.29
CA PRO A 42 -33.04 0.46 12.25
C PRO A 42 -34.04 1.59 11.98
N GLY A 43 -34.62 1.57 10.80
CA GLY A 43 -35.68 2.48 10.39
C GLY A 43 -37.05 1.99 10.84
N VAL A 44 -37.88 2.94 11.25
CA VAL A 44 -39.30 2.80 11.61
C VAL A 44 -40.09 2.23 10.43
N ALA A 45 -40.88 1.19 10.70
CA ALA A 45 -41.73 0.54 9.72
C ALA A 45 -42.86 1.47 9.28
N ASN A 46 -42.82 1.91 8.02
CA ASN A 46 -44.01 2.32 7.27
C ASN A 46 -44.36 1.13 6.35
N GLU A 47 -45.63 0.75 6.32
CA GLU A 47 -46.12 -0.27 5.37
C GLU A 47 -45.83 0.21 3.93
N PRO A 48 -45.08 -0.57 3.14
CA PRO A 48 -44.82 -0.19 1.75
C PRO A 48 -46.04 -0.49 0.87
N ALA A 49 -46.31 0.43 -0.06
CA ALA A 49 -47.13 0.16 -1.22
C ALA A 49 -46.55 -1.04 -2.01
N PRO A 50 -47.36 -1.81 -2.75
CA PRO A 50 -46.87 -2.94 -3.55
C PRO A 50 -45.78 -2.43 -4.51
N ASP A 51 -44.56 -2.92 -4.28
CA ASP A 51 -43.38 -2.53 -5.04
C ASP A 51 -43.27 -3.47 -6.26
N ASP A 52 -43.70 -2.98 -7.43
CA ASP A 52 -43.54 -3.64 -8.71
C ASP A 52 -42.09 -3.65 -9.23
N THR A 53 -41.11 -3.26 -8.41
CA THR A 53 -39.70 -3.34 -8.79
C THR A 53 -39.27 -4.80 -8.89
N PRO A 54 -38.65 -5.23 -10.02
CA PRO A 54 -38.14 -6.59 -10.14
C PRO A 54 -37.20 -6.91 -8.98
N ASP A 55 -37.40 -8.05 -8.32
CA ASP A 55 -36.48 -8.53 -7.28
C ASP A 55 -35.09 -8.83 -7.88
N LEU A 56 -34.23 -7.83 -7.93
CA LEU A 56 -32.88 -7.96 -8.42
C LEU A 56 -32.00 -8.85 -7.53
N SER A 57 -32.47 -9.23 -6.33
CA SER A 57 -31.72 -10.11 -5.43
C SER A 57 -31.52 -11.49 -6.03
N ALA A 58 -32.51 -12.02 -6.72
CA ALA A 58 -32.46 -13.30 -7.44
C ALA A 58 -31.47 -13.27 -8.62
N TYR A 59 -31.25 -12.10 -9.22
CA TYR A 59 -30.29 -11.94 -10.32
C TYR A 59 -28.83 -11.98 -9.81
N TRP A 60 -28.55 -11.45 -8.61
CA TRP A 60 -27.19 -11.33 -8.07
C TRP A 60 -26.76 -12.57 -7.28
N THR A 61 -26.59 -13.69 -8.00
CA THR A 61 -25.99 -14.88 -7.41
C THR A 61 -24.53 -14.60 -6.98
N ARG A 62 -23.98 -15.42 -6.09
CA ARG A 62 -22.60 -15.26 -5.62
C ARG A 62 -21.59 -15.38 -6.77
N GLU A 63 -21.86 -16.21 -7.78
CA GLU A 63 -21.04 -16.40 -8.97
C GLU A 63 -21.03 -15.12 -9.83
N ARG A 64 -22.20 -14.51 -10.04
CA ARG A 64 -22.31 -13.24 -10.77
C ARG A 64 -21.60 -12.09 -10.03
N LYS A 65 -21.70 -12.06 -8.70
CA LYS A 65 -20.95 -11.11 -7.87
C LYS A 65 -19.43 -11.31 -8.03
N ALA A 66 -18.96 -12.56 -8.08
CA ALA A 66 -17.56 -12.87 -8.30
C ALA A 66 -17.07 -12.39 -9.67
N VAL A 67 -17.83 -12.65 -10.73
CA VAL A 67 -17.50 -12.16 -12.08
C VAL A 67 -17.52 -10.64 -12.13
N ALA A 68 -18.56 -10.00 -11.58
CA ALA A 68 -18.67 -8.54 -11.55
C ALA A 68 -17.52 -7.86 -10.78
N LEU A 69 -17.09 -8.45 -9.65
CA LEU A 69 -15.93 -7.95 -8.90
C LEU A 69 -14.67 -7.96 -9.78
N ASN A 70 -14.37 -9.09 -10.41
CA ASN A 70 -13.15 -9.22 -11.19
C ASN A 70 -13.18 -8.37 -12.47
N ALA A 71 -14.34 -8.29 -13.14
CA ALA A 71 -14.53 -7.36 -14.26
C ALA A 71 -14.41 -5.90 -13.82
N GLY A 72 -14.97 -5.55 -12.66
CA GLY A 72 -14.86 -4.24 -12.06
C GLY A 72 -13.41 -3.88 -11.68
N ILE A 73 -12.64 -4.83 -11.16
CA ILE A 73 -11.20 -4.66 -10.87
C ILE A 73 -10.46 -4.31 -12.18
N VAL A 74 -10.60 -5.12 -13.22
CA VAL A 74 -9.93 -4.89 -14.51
C VAL A 74 -10.36 -3.56 -15.11
N GLY A 75 -11.68 -3.27 -15.10
CA GLY A 75 -12.20 -2.00 -15.61
C GLY A 75 -11.69 -0.78 -14.86
N ALA A 76 -11.68 -0.82 -13.52
CA ALA A 76 -11.21 0.29 -12.69
C ALA A 76 -9.69 0.50 -12.84
N VAL A 77 -8.91 -0.58 -12.84
CA VAL A 77 -7.46 -0.54 -13.06
C VAL A 77 -7.16 -0.01 -14.45
N GLY A 78 -7.86 -0.50 -15.49
CA GLY A 78 -7.70 -0.01 -16.86
C GLY A 78 -8.02 1.48 -16.97
N LEU A 79 -9.18 1.91 -16.45
CA LEU A 79 -9.56 3.33 -16.47
C LEU A 79 -8.51 4.21 -15.78
N TYR A 80 -8.04 3.79 -14.59
CA TYR A 80 -7.03 4.53 -13.85
C TYR A 80 -5.69 4.55 -14.60
N GLY A 81 -5.26 3.41 -15.16
CA GLY A 81 -4.02 3.29 -15.92
C GLY A 81 -3.99 4.18 -17.16
N PHE A 82 -5.08 4.20 -17.94
CA PHE A 82 -5.19 5.08 -19.13
C PHE A 82 -5.24 6.56 -18.76
N THR A 83 -5.88 6.92 -17.63
CA THR A 83 -6.05 8.33 -17.25
C THR A 83 -4.87 8.90 -16.46
N MET A 84 -4.18 8.07 -15.66
CA MET A 84 -3.19 8.55 -14.70
C MET A 84 -1.77 8.06 -14.97
N TRP A 85 -1.62 6.85 -15.54
CA TRP A 85 -0.31 6.22 -15.70
C TRP A 85 0.21 6.26 -17.14
N GLY A 86 -0.58 6.79 -18.10
CA GLY A 86 -0.18 6.89 -19.51
C GLY A 86 -0.16 5.55 -20.22
N TRP A 87 -1.03 4.61 -19.82
CA TRP A 87 -1.16 3.34 -20.53
C TRP A 87 -1.61 3.56 -21.98
N GLY A 88 -1.01 2.82 -22.91
CA GLY A 88 -1.29 2.94 -24.33
C GLY A 88 -0.52 4.07 -25.05
N GLU A 89 0.27 4.86 -24.32
CA GLU A 89 1.11 5.92 -24.95
C GLU A 89 2.34 5.34 -25.66
N THR A 90 2.75 4.11 -25.31
CA THR A 90 3.89 3.40 -25.95
C THR A 90 3.49 1.98 -26.30
N GLY A 91 4.30 1.32 -27.14
CA GLY A 91 4.27 -0.13 -27.29
C GLY A 91 4.67 -0.84 -26.00
N PHE A 92 4.42 -2.14 -25.91
CA PHE A 92 4.80 -2.93 -24.74
C PHE A 92 6.31 -2.96 -24.55
N GLU A 93 6.76 -2.54 -23.38
CA GLU A 93 8.16 -2.57 -22.99
C GLU A 93 8.31 -3.27 -21.63
N ALA A 94 9.31 -4.15 -21.54
CA ALA A 94 9.70 -4.79 -20.29
C ALA A 94 11.08 -4.29 -19.85
N ARG A 95 11.26 -4.15 -18.54
CA ARG A 95 12.53 -3.74 -17.95
C ARG A 95 12.77 -4.51 -16.66
N SER A 96 14.02 -4.99 -16.48
CA SER A 96 14.44 -5.45 -15.16
C SER A 96 14.70 -4.24 -14.26
N GLU A 97 14.07 -4.18 -13.11
CA GLU A 97 14.29 -3.15 -12.10
C GLU A 97 15.26 -3.61 -11.00
N GLY A 98 15.65 -4.88 -11.04
CA GLY A 98 16.47 -5.53 -10.03
C GLY A 98 15.71 -5.75 -8.71
N TRP A 99 16.37 -6.37 -7.74
CA TRP A 99 15.78 -6.71 -6.45
C TRP A 99 16.20 -5.71 -5.36
N PHE A 100 17.21 -6.05 -4.57
CA PHE A 100 17.72 -5.24 -3.47
C PHE A 100 19.17 -4.76 -3.73
N GLY A 101 19.62 -4.81 -4.99
CA GLY A 101 20.96 -4.40 -5.40
C GLY A 101 21.22 -2.90 -5.22
N ARG A 102 22.49 -2.49 -5.41
CA ARG A 102 22.90 -1.09 -5.23
C ARG A 102 22.17 -0.13 -6.16
N ASP A 103 21.96 -0.55 -7.39
CA ASP A 103 21.39 0.29 -8.47
C ASP A 103 19.87 0.16 -8.59
N THR A 104 19.20 -0.46 -7.62
CA THR A 104 17.75 -0.58 -7.60
C THR A 104 17.11 0.78 -7.33
N ARG A 105 16.18 1.18 -8.18
CA ARG A 105 15.54 2.50 -8.21
C ARG A 105 15.00 2.98 -6.85
N HIS A 106 14.45 2.06 -6.06
CA HIS A 106 13.86 2.34 -4.74
C HIS A 106 14.53 1.54 -3.61
N GLY A 107 15.73 1.00 -3.87
CA GLY A 107 16.45 0.19 -2.90
C GLY A 107 15.76 -1.13 -2.56
N GLY A 108 14.81 -1.60 -3.38
CA GLY A 108 14.02 -2.81 -3.18
C GLY A 108 12.74 -2.61 -2.35
N ALA A 109 12.46 -1.39 -1.87
CA ALA A 109 11.25 -1.11 -1.10
C ALA A 109 9.97 -1.29 -1.93
N ASP A 110 10.02 -1.02 -3.23
CA ASP A 110 8.95 -1.24 -4.19
C ASP A 110 8.53 -2.71 -4.26
N LYS A 111 9.49 -3.65 -4.23
CA LYS A 111 9.21 -5.09 -4.23
C LYS A 111 8.37 -5.53 -3.02
N LEU A 112 8.65 -4.93 -1.86
CA LEU A 112 7.84 -5.16 -0.66
C LEU A 112 6.47 -4.49 -0.77
N GLY A 113 6.38 -3.33 -1.41
CA GLY A 113 5.11 -2.67 -1.72
C GLY A 113 4.24 -3.54 -2.64
N HIS A 114 4.82 -4.11 -3.70
CA HIS A 114 4.13 -5.04 -4.61
C HIS A 114 3.66 -6.30 -3.87
N ALA A 115 4.53 -6.95 -3.09
CA ALA A 115 4.15 -8.10 -2.27
C ALA A 115 3.02 -7.76 -1.28
N TYR A 116 3.09 -6.60 -0.64
CA TYR A 116 2.05 -6.13 0.26
C TYR A 116 0.71 -5.92 -0.47
N THR A 117 0.74 -5.30 -1.63
CA THR A 117 -0.45 -5.10 -2.46
C THR A 117 -1.11 -6.43 -2.83
N GLY A 118 -0.33 -7.43 -3.27
CA GLY A 118 -0.82 -8.78 -3.55
C GLY A 118 -1.44 -9.45 -2.32
N SER A 119 -0.81 -9.31 -1.14
CA SER A 119 -1.32 -9.85 0.13
C SER A 119 -2.66 -9.21 0.51
N VAL A 120 -2.74 -7.88 0.53
CA VAL A 120 -3.96 -7.15 0.91
C VAL A 120 -5.10 -7.40 -0.08
N ALA A 121 -4.83 -7.41 -1.39
CA ALA A 121 -5.83 -7.70 -2.41
C ALA A 121 -6.43 -9.10 -2.20
N THR A 122 -5.60 -10.10 -1.90
CA THR A 122 -6.03 -11.47 -1.58
C THR A 122 -6.91 -11.50 -0.33
N ALA A 123 -6.49 -10.82 0.75
CA ALA A 123 -7.24 -10.77 2.01
C ALA A 123 -8.62 -10.13 1.84
N LEU A 124 -8.68 -8.98 1.14
CA LEU A 124 -9.92 -8.27 0.86
C LEU A 124 -10.85 -9.08 -0.04
N GLY A 125 -10.33 -9.65 -1.13
CA GLY A 125 -11.09 -10.54 -2.00
C GLY A 125 -11.69 -11.70 -1.23
N ALA A 126 -10.89 -12.43 -0.46
CA ALA A 126 -11.36 -13.55 0.36
C ALA A 126 -12.43 -13.12 1.38
N ALA A 127 -12.29 -11.94 1.99
CA ALA A 127 -13.29 -11.41 2.91
C ALA A 127 -14.62 -11.13 2.22
N LEU A 128 -14.61 -10.59 1.00
CA LEU A 128 -15.82 -10.37 0.19
C LEU A 128 -16.46 -11.69 -0.22
N TYR A 129 -15.70 -12.67 -0.69
CA TYR A 129 -16.22 -13.97 -1.08
C TYR A 129 -16.87 -14.70 0.11
N ARG A 130 -16.27 -14.66 1.30
CA ARG A 130 -16.91 -15.18 2.52
C ARG A 130 -18.23 -14.49 2.81
N ARG A 131 -18.30 -13.17 2.68
CA ARG A 131 -19.54 -12.40 2.86
C ARG A 131 -20.63 -12.80 1.87
N TRP A 132 -20.26 -13.32 0.70
CA TRP A 132 -21.19 -13.82 -0.32
C TRP A 132 -21.52 -15.31 -0.16
N GLY A 133 -21.12 -15.94 0.95
CA GLY A 133 -21.47 -17.31 1.29
C GLY A 133 -20.55 -18.39 0.72
N TYR A 134 -19.37 -18.04 0.24
CA TYR A 134 -18.34 -19.04 -0.06
C TYR A 134 -17.69 -19.53 1.24
N ASP A 135 -17.42 -20.83 1.32
CA ASP A 135 -16.63 -21.38 2.43
C ASP A 135 -15.19 -20.85 2.46
N GLU A 136 -14.49 -21.04 3.57
CA GLU A 136 -13.14 -20.51 3.80
C GLU A 136 -12.14 -20.93 2.70
N ALA A 137 -12.24 -22.19 2.22
CA ALA A 137 -11.32 -22.71 1.23
C ALA A 137 -11.54 -22.10 -0.16
N HIS A 138 -12.79 -22.01 -0.59
CA HIS A 138 -13.15 -21.39 -1.86
C HIS A 138 -12.92 -19.88 -1.81
N ALA A 139 -13.29 -19.21 -0.74
CA ALA A 139 -13.04 -17.78 -0.56
C ALA A 139 -11.55 -17.44 -0.63
N ALA A 140 -10.68 -18.25 0.00
CA ALA A 140 -9.22 -18.05 -0.07
C ALA A 140 -8.70 -18.22 -1.51
N ARG A 141 -9.16 -19.22 -2.26
CA ARG A 141 -8.74 -19.43 -3.66
C ARG A 141 -9.19 -18.30 -4.55
N LEU A 142 -10.47 -17.91 -4.47
CA LEU A 142 -11.02 -16.82 -5.27
C LEU A 142 -10.37 -15.48 -4.92
N GLY A 143 -10.09 -15.22 -3.64
CA GLY A 143 -9.35 -14.05 -3.20
C GLY A 143 -7.94 -14.01 -3.80
N ALA A 144 -7.24 -15.13 -3.80
CA ALA A 144 -5.92 -15.24 -4.43
C ALA A 144 -5.99 -14.99 -5.94
N LEU A 145 -6.97 -15.58 -6.64
CA LEU A 145 -7.18 -15.35 -8.08
C LEU A 145 -7.47 -13.87 -8.38
N SER A 146 -8.31 -13.22 -7.57
CA SER A 146 -8.57 -11.76 -7.72
C SER A 146 -7.32 -10.93 -7.45
N GLY A 147 -6.50 -11.33 -6.47
CA GLY A 147 -5.21 -10.68 -6.18
C GLY A 147 -4.23 -10.81 -7.34
N VAL A 148 -4.10 -12.01 -7.91
CA VAL A 148 -3.28 -12.24 -9.13
C VAL A 148 -3.81 -11.39 -10.29
N LEU A 149 -5.12 -11.40 -10.53
CA LEU A 149 -5.73 -10.64 -11.63
C LEU A 149 -5.47 -9.14 -11.49
N LEU A 150 -5.70 -8.58 -10.30
CA LEU A 150 -5.45 -7.16 -10.02
C LEU A 150 -3.99 -6.79 -10.30
N THR A 151 -3.06 -7.49 -9.67
CA THR A 151 -1.64 -7.13 -9.73
C THR A 151 -1.05 -7.40 -11.10
N THR A 152 -1.45 -8.48 -11.79
CA THR A 152 -1.02 -8.76 -13.15
C THR A 152 -1.59 -7.74 -14.14
N ALA A 153 -2.83 -7.29 -13.96
CA ALA A 153 -3.42 -6.25 -14.82
C ALA A 153 -2.65 -4.93 -14.69
N VAL A 154 -2.19 -4.58 -13.49
CA VAL A 154 -1.33 -3.40 -13.27
C VAL A 154 0.00 -3.58 -14.01
N GLU A 155 0.72 -4.66 -13.77
CA GLU A 155 2.04 -4.89 -14.38
C GLU A 155 2.00 -4.94 -15.92
N VAL A 156 1.00 -5.65 -16.47
CA VAL A 156 0.82 -5.71 -17.93
C VAL A 156 0.48 -4.34 -18.49
N GLY A 157 -0.37 -3.58 -17.81
CA GLY A 157 -0.70 -2.21 -18.21
C GLY A 157 0.51 -1.28 -18.15
N ASP A 158 1.33 -1.41 -17.12
CA ASP A 158 2.56 -0.64 -16.96
C ASP A 158 3.56 -0.92 -18.11
N GLY A 159 3.53 -2.12 -18.69
CA GLY A 159 4.26 -2.42 -19.91
C GLY A 159 3.95 -1.50 -21.10
N PHE A 160 2.77 -0.88 -21.13
CA PHE A 160 2.39 0.10 -22.15
C PHE A 160 2.54 1.56 -21.71
N SER A 161 3.25 1.81 -20.60
CA SER A 161 3.47 3.14 -20.04
C SER A 161 4.92 3.62 -20.28
N PRO A 162 5.13 4.86 -20.74
CA PRO A 162 6.47 5.42 -20.89
C PRO A 162 7.18 5.60 -19.55
N LYS A 163 6.40 5.68 -18.42
CA LYS A 163 6.92 5.97 -17.10
C LYS A 163 7.27 4.73 -16.28
N HIS A 164 6.46 3.66 -16.43
CA HIS A 164 6.51 2.48 -15.56
C HIS A 164 7.25 1.32 -16.22
N LYS A 165 6.72 0.72 -17.25
CA LYS A 165 7.19 -0.49 -17.94
C LYS A 165 6.92 -1.75 -17.12
N PHE A 166 6.74 -2.87 -17.80
CA PHE A 166 6.57 -4.17 -17.15
C PHE A 166 7.86 -4.58 -16.42
N SER A 167 7.75 -4.98 -15.16
CA SER A 167 8.84 -5.53 -14.36
C SER A 167 8.51 -6.95 -13.92
N TRP A 168 9.33 -7.92 -14.31
CA TRP A 168 9.13 -9.30 -13.89
C TRP A 168 9.41 -9.48 -12.38
N GLU A 169 10.29 -8.66 -11.81
CA GLU A 169 10.59 -8.66 -10.37
C GLU A 169 9.37 -8.19 -9.56
N ASP A 170 8.64 -7.19 -10.06
CA ASP A 170 7.40 -6.71 -9.45
C ASP A 170 6.30 -7.75 -9.56
N GLN A 171 6.18 -8.41 -10.72
CA GLN A 171 5.23 -9.50 -10.89
C GLN A 171 5.52 -10.67 -9.95
N VAL A 172 6.78 -11.08 -9.78
CA VAL A 172 7.14 -12.13 -8.82
C VAL A 172 6.85 -11.69 -7.39
N SER A 173 7.13 -10.44 -7.05
CA SER A 173 6.82 -9.88 -5.74
C SER A 173 5.32 -9.87 -5.45
N ASN A 174 4.51 -9.47 -6.43
CA ASN A 174 3.05 -9.53 -6.38
C ASN A 174 2.57 -10.96 -6.07
N LEU A 175 3.05 -11.94 -6.84
CA LEU A 175 2.69 -13.35 -6.65
C LEU A 175 3.16 -13.91 -5.31
N ALA A 176 4.32 -13.49 -4.82
CA ALA A 176 4.81 -13.88 -3.49
C ALA A 176 3.87 -13.37 -2.39
N GLY A 177 3.38 -12.13 -2.50
CA GLY A 177 2.42 -11.56 -1.57
C GLY A 177 1.06 -12.27 -1.60
N VAL A 178 0.54 -12.55 -2.80
CA VAL A 178 -0.68 -13.34 -2.99
C VAL A 178 -0.53 -14.73 -2.36
N GLY A 179 0.57 -15.41 -2.65
CA GLY A 179 0.86 -16.76 -2.12
C GLY A 179 0.99 -16.77 -0.60
N PHE A 180 1.68 -15.78 -0.03
CA PHE A 180 1.81 -15.61 1.41
C PHE A 180 0.44 -15.49 2.08
N GLU A 181 -0.42 -14.61 1.58
CA GLU A 181 -1.74 -14.41 2.18
C GLU A 181 -2.66 -15.60 1.96
N TYR A 182 -2.63 -16.23 0.78
CA TYR A 182 -3.37 -17.46 0.52
C TYR A 182 -3.00 -18.55 1.54
N LEU A 183 -1.70 -18.76 1.80
CA LEU A 183 -1.23 -19.72 2.80
C LEU A 183 -1.70 -19.36 4.21
N ARG A 184 -1.67 -18.08 4.58
CA ARG A 184 -2.22 -17.60 5.87
C ARG A 184 -3.71 -17.93 6.00
N LEU A 185 -4.48 -17.67 4.94
CA LEU A 185 -5.92 -17.95 4.92
C LEU A 185 -6.23 -19.45 5.00
N ARG A 186 -5.36 -20.30 4.44
CA ARG A 186 -5.51 -21.75 4.44
C ARG A 186 -5.02 -22.45 5.71
N HIS A 187 -4.09 -21.84 6.43
CA HIS A 187 -3.44 -22.43 7.59
C HIS A 187 -3.57 -21.52 8.82
N ALA A 188 -4.47 -21.89 9.74
CA ALA A 188 -4.75 -21.11 10.96
C ALA A 188 -3.47 -20.83 11.77
N ARG A 189 -2.60 -21.81 11.90
CA ARG A 189 -1.32 -21.65 12.62
C ARG A 189 -0.43 -20.57 11.99
N LEU A 190 -0.39 -20.47 10.65
CA LEU A 190 0.40 -19.46 9.95
C LEU A 190 -0.24 -18.08 10.13
N ARG A 191 -1.57 -17.99 10.02
CA ARG A 191 -2.31 -16.75 10.23
C ARG A 191 -2.09 -16.16 11.62
N GLU A 192 -2.04 -17.01 12.64
CA GLU A 192 -1.81 -16.58 14.02
C GLU A 192 -0.36 -16.17 14.29
N ARG A 193 0.60 -16.79 13.57
CA ARG A 193 2.03 -16.65 13.84
C ARG A 193 2.74 -15.57 13.04
N MET A 194 2.19 -15.16 11.90
CA MET A 194 2.86 -14.22 11.00
C MET A 194 1.87 -13.23 10.40
N HIS A 195 2.19 -11.94 10.52
CA HIS A 195 1.45 -10.86 9.89
C HIS A 195 2.37 -10.07 9.00
N PHE A 196 1.95 -9.76 7.77
CA PHE A 196 2.70 -8.89 6.87
C PHE A 196 2.04 -7.51 6.90
N ARG A 197 2.77 -6.50 7.38
CA ARG A 197 2.24 -5.18 7.66
C ARG A 197 2.98 -4.09 6.93
N TRP A 198 2.24 -3.06 6.63
CA TRP A 198 2.74 -1.77 6.17
C TRP A 198 2.62 -0.75 7.29
N GLU A 199 3.72 -0.08 7.60
CA GLU A 199 3.79 1.09 8.45
C GLU A 199 4.05 2.30 7.58
N TYR A 200 3.21 3.31 7.71
CA TYR A 200 3.33 4.53 6.92
C TYR A 200 3.35 5.76 7.81
N PHE A 201 4.38 6.56 7.63
CA PHE A 201 4.46 7.90 8.17
C PHE A 201 4.94 8.84 7.06
N PRO A 202 4.15 9.88 6.67
CA PRO A 202 4.45 10.70 5.50
C PRO A 202 5.89 11.21 5.50
N SER A 203 6.59 11.01 4.39
CA SER A 203 7.95 11.54 4.20
C SER A 203 7.98 13.07 4.22
N PRO A 204 9.14 13.72 4.39
CA PRO A 204 9.25 15.16 4.24
C PRO A 204 8.75 15.66 2.88
N ALA A 205 8.94 14.91 1.79
CA ALA A 205 8.45 15.27 0.48
C ALA A 205 6.92 15.38 0.43
N VAL A 206 6.21 14.42 1.03
CA VAL A 206 4.74 14.45 1.15
C VAL A 206 4.29 15.59 2.06
N ARG A 207 4.90 15.72 3.24
CA ARG A 207 4.53 16.77 4.22
C ARG A 207 4.70 18.19 3.68
N HIS A 208 5.61 18.40 2.73
CA HIS A 208 5.83 19.69 2.08
C HIS A 208 5.10 19.81 0.72
N GLY A 209 4.15 18.92 0.41
CA GLY A 209 3.34 18.99 -0.81
C GLY A 209 4.12 18.80 -2.11
N ARG A 210 5.24 18.08 -2.07
CA ARG A 210 6.07 17.79 -3.24
C ARG A 210 5.84 16.41 -3.81
N HIS A 211 5.04 15.63 -3.14
CA HIS A 211 4.60 14.32 -3.54
C HIS A 211 3.18 14.09 -3.02
N GLU A 212 2.28 13.63 -3.87
CA GLU A 212 0.86 13.47 -3.53
C GLU A 212 0.45 11.99 -3.41
N ASP A 213 1.22 11.10 -4.02
CA ASP A 213 0.92 9.67 -4.04
C ASP A 213 1.59 8.95 -2.86
N ILE A 214 0.80 8.61 -1.86
CA ILE A 214 1.24 7.90 -0.66
C ILE A 214 1.70 6.47 -0.96
N THR A 215 1.21 5.84 -2.04
CA THR A 215 1.53 4.46 -2.38
C THR A 215 2.95 4.32 -2.92
N THR A 216 3.51 5.39 -3.48
CA THR A 216 4.88 5.47 -3.96
C THR A 216 5.81 6.30 -3.06
N ASP A 217 5.35 6.65 -1.86
CA ASP A 217 6.17 7.31 -0.84
C ASP A 217 7.01 6.30 -0.06
N TYR A 218 8.01 5.72 -0.74
CA TYR A 218 8.89 4.70 -0.15
C TYR A 218 9.70 5.22 1.03
N SER A 219 10.04 6.51 1.06
CA SER A 219 10.77 7.12 2.18
C SER A 219 9.91 7.30 3.44
N GLY A 220 8.59 7.25 3.29
CA GLY A 220 7.63 7.25 4.39
C GLY A 220 7.14 5.85 4.78
N SER A 221 7.51 4.82 4.02
CA SER A 221 6.99 3.46 4.15
C SER A 221 8.01 2.50 4.75
N ARG A 222 7.51 1.59 5.58
CA ARG A 222 8.23 0.39 6.05
C ARG A 222 7.32 -0.83 5.95
N TRP A 223 7.88 -1.95 5.56
CA TRP A 223 7.18 -3.23 5.54
C TRP A 223 7.81 -4.16 6.53
N LEU A 224 6.99 -4.92 7.24
CA LEU A 224 7.48 -5.79 8.29
C LEU A 224 6.66 -7.08 8.41
N LEU A 225 7.34 -8.14 8.80
CA LEU A 225 6.74 -9.36 9.28
C LEU A 225 6.69 -9.28 10.81
N ALA A 226 5.50 -9.41 11.37
CA ALA A 226 5.27 -9.43 12.80
C ALA A 226 4.93 -10.85 13.26
N PHE A 227 5.52 -11.26 14.38
CA PHE A 227 5.41 -12.59 14.98
C PHE A 227 4.85 -12.44 16.39
N PRO A 228 3.52 -12.52 16.60
CA PRO A 228 2.89 -12.39 17.90
C PRO A 228 3.37 -13.46 18.88
N LEU A 229 3.96 -13.08 20.00
CA LEU A 229 4.56 -14.02 20.95
C LEU A 229 3.52 -14.96 21.57
N ARG A 230 2.24 -14.54 21.67
CA ARG A 230 1.13 -15.40 22.10
C ARG A 230 1.01 -16.70 21.28
N ALA A 231 1.32 -16.65 19.98
CA ALA A 231 1.20 -17.79 19.08
C ALA A 231 2.41 -18.73 19.13
N TRP A 232 3.40 -18.41 19.97
CA TRP A 232 4.66 -19.17 20.13
C TRP A 232 4.81 -19.74 21.56
N GLY A 233 3.71 -20.04 22.22
CA GLY A 233 3.69 -20.64 23.54
C GLY A 233 3.70 -19.65 24.71
N LEU A 234 3.63 -18.35 24.45
CA LEU A 234 3.64 -17.30 25.49
C LEU A 234 2.25 -16.69 25.72
N GLY A 235 1.17 -17.42 25.37
CA GLY A 235 -0.21 -16.97 25.49
C GLY A 235 -0.67 -16.67 26.91
N ASP A 236 -0.15 -17.39 27.89
CA ASP A 236 -0.53 -17.25 29.31
C ASP A 236 0.39 -16.27 30.08
N SER A 237 1.45 -15.78 29.43
CA SER A 237 2.38 -14.82 30.03
C SER A 237 2.01 -13.37 29.70
N SER A 238 2.61 -12.42 30.45
CA SER A 238 2.51 -10.99 30.11
C SER A 238 3.12 -10.65 28.73
N LEU A 239 3.98 -11.52 28.21
CA LEU A 239 4.61 -11.34 26.91
C LEU A 239 3.64 -11.51 25.72
N LYS A 240 2.43 -12.04 25.94
CA LYS A 240 1.39 -12.16 24.91
C LYS A 240 1.03 -10.84 24.22
N TRP A 241 1.26 -9.72 24.89
CA TRP A 241 0.97 -8.38 24.38
C TRP A 241 2.00 -7.86 23.39
N PHE A 242 3.11 -8.60 23.23
CA PHE A 242 4.22 -8.22 22.39
C PHE A 242 4.35 -9.13 21.18
N GLU A 243 5.07 -8.63 20.20
CA GLU A 243 5.44 -9.35 18.99
C GLU A 243 6.89 -9.03 18.61
N LEU A 244 7.58 -10.00 18.05
CA LEU A 244 8.86 -9.79 17.38
C LEU A 244 8.58 -9.28 15.97
N GLN A 245 9.37 -8.35 15.49
CA GLN A 245 9.20 -7.75 14.17
C GLN A 245 10.52 -7.78 13.39
N VAL A 246 10.43 -8.14 12.11
CA VAL A 246 11.54 -8.04 11.15
C VAL A 246 11.04 -7.20 10.00
N GLY A 247 11.72 -6.10 9.72
CA GLY A 247 11.21 -5.16 8.73
C GLY A 247 12.30 -4.50 7.89
N TYR A 248 11.83 -3.80 6.87
CA TYR A 248 12.67 -3.11 5.91
C TYR A 248 11.98 -1.82 5.44
N GLY A 249 12.77 -0.79 5.29
CA GLY A 249 12.38 0.48 4.68
C GLY A 249 13.55 1.12 3.99
N THR A 250 13.28 2.16 3.21
CA THR A 250 14.31 2.94 2.51
C THR A 250 14.06 4.42 2.67
N ARG A 251 15.09 5.23 2.52
CA ARG A 251 15.00 6.69 2.51
C ARG A 251 15.94 7.28 1.49
N GLY A 252 15.52 8.37 0.85
CA GLY A 252 16.39 9.15 -0.02
C GLY A 252 16.68 8.54 -1.40
N PHE A 253 15.91 7.54 -1.84
CA PHE A 253 16.12 6.91 -3.16
C PHE A 253 15.45 7.69 -4.31
N ALA A 254 14.40 8.46 -4.04
CA ALA A 254 13.73 9.23 -5.08
C ALA A 254 14.36 10.61 -5.22
N ARG A 255 14.46 11.14 -6.47
CA ARG A 255 15.00 12.50 -6.75
C ARG A 255 14.33 13.60 -5.92
N ARG A 256 13.03 13.45 -5.61
CA ARG A 256 12.28 14.37 -4.73
C ARG A 256 12.80 14.39 -3.29
N ASP A 257 13.52 13.36 -2.87
CA ASP A 257 14.03 13.17 -1.51
C ASP A 257 15.43 13.77 -1.31
N GLU A 258 16.18 14.06 -2.39
CA GLU A 258 17.58 14.53 -2.38
C GLU A 258 17.79 15.77 -1.50
N ARG A 259 16.78 16.63 -1.38
CA ARG A 259 16.84 17.82 -0.51
C ARG A 259 16.57 17.57 0.97
N TYR A 260 16.11 16.37 1.31
CA TYR A 260 15.73 16.02 2.68
C TYR A 260 16.62 14.96 3.30
N PHE A 261 17.39 14.26 2.48
CA PHE A 261 18.28 13.19 2.91
C PHE A 261 19.61 13.32 2.19
N ASP A 262 20.70 13.32 2.95
CA ASP A 262 22.06 13.47 2.43
C ASP A 262 22.50 12.29 1.54
N ALA A 263 21.93 11.12 1.77
CA ALA A 263 22.20 9.91 1.00
C ALA A 263 21.04 8.93 1.02
N ALA A 264 20.94 8.12 -0.04
CA ALA A 264 20.05 6.99 -0.07
C ALA A 264 20.47 5.91 0.94
N ARG A 265 19.56 5.48 1.79
CA ARG A 265 19.82 4.48 2.84
C ARG A 265 18.75 3.41 2.89
N ARG A 266 19.18 2.18 3.15
CA ARG A 266 18.33 1.03 3.47
C ARG A 266 18.30 0.84 4.97
N HIS A 267 17.13 0.50 5.50
CA HIS A 267 16.91 0.33 6.92
C HIS A 267 16.26 -1.05 7.19
N PRO A 268 17.02 -2.16 7.11
CA PRO A 268 16.57 -3.40 7.71
C PRO A 268 16.55 -3.23 9.22
N PHE A 269 15.57 -3.80 9.89
CA PHE A 269 15.51 -3.77 11.35
C PHE A 269 14.88 -5.04 11.92
N VAL A 270 15.29 -5.37 13.12
CA VAL A 270 14.59 -6.28 14.02
C VAL A 270 14.08 -5.44 15.18
N GLY A 271 12.89 -5.72 15.68
CA GLY A 271 12.29 -4.92 16.73
C GLY A 271 11.29 -5.70 17.55
N ILE A 272 10.83 -5.07 18.61
CA ILE A 272 9.72 -5.53 19.44
C ILE A 272 8.58 -4.54 19.28
N GLY A 273 7.38 -5.06 19.03
CA GLY A 273 6.17 -4.26 18.89
C GLY A 273 5.07 -4.69 19.85
N ILE A 274 4.05 -3.86 19.94
CA ILE A 274 2.81 -4.19 20.65
C ILE A 274 1.88 -4.93 19.68
N HIS A 275 1.32 -6.04 20.11
CA HIS A 275 0.35 -6.81 19.33
C HIS A 275 -1.02 -6.13 19.33
N ILE A 276 -1.20 -5.13 18.47
CA ILE A 276 -2.39 -4.29 18.37
C ILE A 276 -3.69 -5.11 18.23
N PRO A 277 -3.78 -6.17 17.38
CA PRO A 277 -5.00 -6.98 17.32
C PRO A 277 -5.47 -7.53 18.67
N LEU A 278 -4.53 -7.94 19.54
CA LEU A 278 -4.87 -8.42 20.88
C LEU A 278 -5.32 -7.29 21.80
N VAL A 279 -4.67 -6.13 21.72
CA VAL A 279 -5.10 -4.95 22.48
C VAL A 279 -6.53 -4.56 22.11
N LEU A 280 -6.83 -4.50 20.81
CA LEU A 280 -8.17 -4.22 20.30
C LEU A 280 -9.20 -5.29 20.74
N GLU A 281 -8.80 -6.56 20.78
CA GLU A 281 -9.63 -7.65 21.29
C GLU A 281 -10.02 -7.41 22.76
N ARG A 282 -9.06 -6.97 23.58
CA ARG A 282 -9.29 -6.66 25.01
C ARG A 282 -10.28 -5.54 25.23
N PHE A 283 -10.35 -4.58 24.27
CA PHE A 283 -11.31 -3.47 24.30
C PHE A 283 -12.59 -3.76 23.52
N GLY A 284 -12.86 -5.01 23.16
CA GLY A 284 -14.13 -5.42 22.53
C GLY A 284 -14.23 -5.08 21.04
N ALA A 285 -13.15 -4.74 20.37
CA ALA A 285 -13.19 -4.46 18.94
C ALA A 285 -13.60 -5.70 18.12
N GLY A 286 -14.45 -5.49 17.13
CA GLY A 286 -14.93 -6.54 16.24
C GLY A 286 -13.82 -7.22 15.43
N ALA A 287 -14.05 -8.44 14.96
CA ALA A 287 -13.08 -9.22 14.21
C ALA A 287 -12.61 -8.51 12.93
N GLY A 288 -13.48 -7.74 12.27
CA GLY A 288 -13.11 -6.95 11.08
C GLY A 288 -12.04 -5.91 11.37
N THR A 289 -12.24 -5.12 12.43
CA THR A 289 -11.27 -4.11 12.87
C THR A 289 -9.94 -4.75 13.22
N ARG A 290 -9.94 -5.86 13.96
CA ARG A 290 -8.71 -6.57 14.33
C ARG A 290 -7.92 -7.06 13.11
N ARG A 291 -8.63 -7.56 12.08
CA ARG A 291 -8.02 -8.01 10.81
C ARG A 291 -7.32 -6.88 10.05
N VAL A 292 -7.82 -5.65 10.10
CA VAL A 292 -7.13 -4.50 9.49
C VAL A 292 -5.72 -4.36 10.06
N PHE A 293 -5.57 -4.52 11.38
CA PHE A 293 -4.28 -4.41 12.07
C PHE A 293 -3.39 -5.66 11.96
N GLU A 294 -3.85 -6.69 11.26
CA GLU A 294 -2.97 -7.77 10.77
C GLU A 294 -2.15 -7.31 9.54
N HIS A 295 -2.58 -6.24 8.85
CA HIS A 295 -1.94 -5.70 7.65
C HIS A 295 -1.38 -4.28 7.85
N ILE A 296 -1.83 -3.53 8.85
CA ILE A 296 -1.38 -2.16 9.11
C ILE A 296 -0.65 -2.11 10.45
N GLN A 297 0.52 -1.47 10.45
CA GLN A 297 1.28 -1.13 11.66
C GLN A 297 1.03 0.32 12.01
N ILE A 298 0.71 0.59 13.28
CA ILE A 298 0.61 1.95 13.79
C ILE A 298 2.02 2.51 13.97
N PRO A 299 2.37 3.66 13.38
CA PRO A 299 3.67 4.28 13.55
C PRO A 299 4.02 4.49 15.02
N GLY A 300 5.27 4.18 15.38
CA GLY A 300 5.77 4.35 16.74
C GLY A 300 5.40 3.24 17.74
N THR A 301 4.68 2.19 17.30
CA THR A 301 4.38 1.01 18.14
C THR A 301 5.41 -0.12 17.98
N ALA A 302 6.42 0.10 17.14
CA ALA A 302 7.56 -0.77 16.94
C ALA A 302 8.83 -0.09 17.48
N LEU A 303 9.57 -0.77 18.33
CA LEU A 303 10.86 -0.31 18.83
C LEU A 303 11.95 -1.14 18.13
N PRO A 304 12.67 -0.57 17.15
CA PRO A 304 13.83 -1.23 16.58
C PRO A 304 14.88 -1.50 17.66
N LEU A 305 15.40 -2.71 17.68
CA LEU A 305 16.54 -3.04 18.51
C LEU A 305 17.79 -2.39 17.90
N PRO A 306 18.73 -1.90 18.71
CA PRO A 306 19.99 -1.41 18.19
C PRO A 306 20.72 -2.52 17.42
N PRO A 307 21.49 -2.18 16.38
CA PRO A 307 22.25 -3.14 15.58
C PRO A 307 23.35 -3.80 16.40
#